data_57eea093962ad6cb80d4d6bc6acf459d
#
_entry.id   57eea093962ad6cb80d4d6bc6acf459d
#
_cell.length_a   1.000
_cell.length_b   1.000
_cell.length_c   1.000
_cell.angle_alpha   90.00
_cell.angle_beta   90.00
_cell.angle_gamma   90.00
#
_symmetry.space_group_name_H-M   'P 1'
#
loop_
_entity.id
_entity.type
_entity.pdbx_description
1 polymer ?
#
loop_
_entity_poly.entity_id
_entity_poly.type
_entity_poly.pdbx_seq_one_letter_code
_entity_poly.pdbx_strand_id
1 'polypeptide(L)'
;MWGIIVALISGALMSVQGVFNTGVTKQTSTWLASAWVAFSGFVVAIALWAIFERNQAGIFSLAQVDHKYMLLGGVIGAFITWTVITAMAGLGPAKAVLLIVISQLLIAYLIELFGWFGVEKADFQWTKLVGIVVSV
;
A
#
# COMPACT_ATOMS: atom_id res chain seq x y z
N MET A 1 -15.13 -11.90 7.91
CA MET A 1 -14.10 -12.95 8.14
C MET A 1 -13.09 -13.01 7.00
N TRP A 2 -13.55 -13.07 5.76
CA TRP A 2 -12.65 -13.07 4.59
C TRP A 2 -11.73 -11.86 4.55
N GLY A 3 -12.28 -10.67 4.83
CA GLY A 3 -11.49 -9.45 4.85
C GLY A 3 -10.36 -9.46 5.87
N ILE A 4 -10.59 -10.06 7.03
CA ILE A 4 -9.58 -10.18 8.08
C ILE A 4 -8.43 -11.08 7.62
N ILE A 5 -8.75 -12.22 7.03
CA ILE A 5 -7.75 -13.17 6.52
C ILE A 5 -6.90 -12.51 5.44
N VAL A 6 -7.53 -11.86 4.48
CA VAL A 6 -6.83 -11.18 3.38
C VAL A 6 -5.93 -10.06 3.92
N ALA A 7 -6.41 -9.31 4.91
CA ALA A 7 -5.61 -8.25 5.53
C ALA A 7 -4.34 -8.80 6.19
N LEU A 8 -4.46 -9.91 6.90
CA LEU A 8 -3.31 -10.55 7.54
C LEU A 8 -2.30 -11.05 6.50
N ILE A 9 -2.78 -11.66 5.42
CA ILE A 9 -1.93 -12.11 4.32
C ILE A 9 -1.24 -10.91 3.67
N SER A 10 -1.97 -9.83 3.44
CA SER A 10 -1.42 -8.61 2.84
C SER A 10 -0.28 -8.05 3.68
N GLY A 11 -0.46 -7.97 5.00
CA GLY A 11 0.58 -7.49 5.90
C GLY A 11 1.84 -8.35 5.84
N ALA A 12 1.67 -9.67 5.81
CA ALA A 12 2.80 -10.59 5.70
C ALA A 12 3.54 -10.39 4.37
N LEU A 13 2.78 -10.28 3.27
CA LEU A 13 3.37 -10.04 1.95
C LEU A 13 4.12 -8.71 1.89
N MET A 14 3.58 -7.67 2.49
CA MET A 14 4.23 -6.36 2.53
C MET A 14 5.57 -6.41 3.26
N SER A 15 5.64 -7.15 4.36
CA SER A 15 6.88 -7.30 5.11
C SER A 15 7.94 -8.05 4.29
N VAL A 16 7.54 -9.15 3.65
CA VAL A 16 8.45 -9.93 2.80
C VAL A 16 8.92 -9.09 1.62
N GLN A 17 8.00 -8.37 0.98
CA GLN A 17 8.33 -7.49 -0.14
C GLN A 17 9.34 -6.43 0.27
N GLY A 18 9.14 -5.80 1.42
CA GLY A 18 10.04 -4.77 1.92
C GLY A 18 11.45 -5.29 2.13
N VAL A 19 11.58 -6.48 2.69
CA VAL A 19 12.89 -7.12 2.90
C VAL A 19 13.54 -7.45 1.56
N PHE A 20 12.80 -8.02 0.61
CA PHE A 20 13.31 -8.33 -0.72
C PHE A 20 13.79 -7.07 -1.45
N ASN A 21 12.97 -6.01 -1.39
CA ASN A 21 13.31 -4.75 -2.07
C ASN A 21 14.56 -4.12 -1.47
N THR A 22 14.72 -4.19 -0.14
CA THR A 22 15.91 -3.70 0.53
C THR A 22 17.15 -4.48 0.09
N GLY A 23 17.02 -5.80 -0.04
CA GLY A 23 18.10 -6.65 -0.53
C GLY A 23 18.54 -6.30 -1.95
N VAL A 24 17.59 -6.08 -2.84
CA VAL A 24 17.87 -5.66 -4.22
C VAL A 24 18.55 -4.28 -4.23
N THR A 25 18.08 -3.37 -3.40
CA THR A 25 18.63 -2.02 -3.32
C THR A 25 20.10 -2.02 -2.91
N LYS A 26 20.50 -2.90 -2.02
CA LYS A 26 21.90 -3.00 -1.59
C LYS A 26 22.85 -3.39 -2.73
N GLN A 27 22.34 -4.08 -3.74
CA GLN A 27 23.12 -4.53 -4.89
C GLN A 27 22.97 -3.61 -6.09
N THR A 28 22.01 -2.72 -6.09
CA THR A 28 21.73 -1.81 -7.20
C THR A 28 21.57 -0.38 -6.67
N SER A 29 20.38 0.18 -6.79
CA SER A 29 20.05 1.49 -6.22
C SER A 29 18.57 1.50 -5.80
N THR A 30 18.21 2.46 -4.95
CA THR A 30 16.84 2.54 -4.43
C THR A 30 15.83 2.77 -5.54
N TRP A 31 16.12 3.71 -6.44
CA TRP A 31 15.18 4.01 -7.52
C TRP A 31 15.11 2.91 -8.57
N LEU A 32 16.22 2.23 -8.84
CA LEU A 32 16.21 1.09 -9.76
C LEU A 32 15.41 -0.08 -9.18
N ALA A 33 15.59 -0.38 -7.89
CA ALA A 33 14.80 -1.39 -7.21
C ALA A 33 13.32 -1.06 -7.24
N SER A 34 12.97 0.21 -6.99
CA SER A 34 11.58 0.67 -7.03
C SER A 34 10.99 0.53 -8.43
N ALA A 35 11.77 0.87 -9.46
CA ALA A 35 11.33 0.73 -10.85
C ALA A 35 11.08 -0.74 -11.20
N TRP A 36 11.95 -1.64 -10.78
CA TRP A 36 11.79 -3.07 -11.01
C TRP A 36 10.53 -3.62 -10.33
N VAL A 37 10.30 -3.23 -9.08
CA VAL A 37 9.11 -3.63 -8.32
C VAL A 37 7.85 -3.16 -9.03
N ALA A 38 7.82 -1.91 -9.47
CA ALA A 38 6.66 -1.35 -10.17
C ALA A 38 6.44 -2.06 -11.51
N PHE A 39 7.51 -2.32 -12.26
CA PHE A 39 7.43 -3.00 -13.55
C PHE A 39 6.96 -4.44 -13.41
N SER A 40 7.56 -5.21 -12.51
CA SER A 40 7.18 -6.60 -12.30
C SER A 40 5.73 -6.70 -11.78
N GLY A 41 5.33 -5.79 -10.90
CA GLY A 41 3.95 -5.71 -10.43
C GLY A 41 3.00 -5.37 -11.56
N PHE A 42 3.39 -4.44 -12.42
CA PHE A 42 2.59 -4.08 -13.60
C PHE A 42 2.38 -5.28 -14.51
N VAL A 43 3.44 -6.04 -14.82
CA VAL A 43 3.36 -7.20 -15.71
C VAL A 43 2.41 -8.25 -15.13
N VAL A 44 2.54 -8.56 -13.83
CA VAL A 44 1.66 -9.53 -13.18
C VAL A 44 0.22 -9.05 -13.17
N ALA A 45 0.01 -7.79 -12.80
CA ALA A 45 -1.35 -7.23 -12.72
C ALA A 45 -2.04 -7.19 -14.07
N ILE A 46 -1.33 -6.79 -15.14
CA ILE A 46 -1.92 -6.72 -16.47
C ILE A 46 -2.22 -8.12 -17.01
N ALA A 47 -1.37 -9.11 -16.70
CA ALA A 47 -1.60 -10.48 -17.09
C ALA A 47 -2.86 -11.05 -16.41
N LEU A 48 -3.01 -10.80 -15.12
CA LEU A 48 -4.19 -11.26 -14.37
C LEU A 48 -5.46 -10.57 -14.85
N TRP A 49 -5.38 -9.26 -15.14
CA TRP A 49 -6.50 -8.54 -15.72
C TRP A 49 -6.92 -9.15 -17.07
N ALA A 50 -5.97 -9.44 -17.94
CA ALA A 50 -6.25 -10.01 -19.25
C ALA A 50 -6.87 -11.41 -19.16
N ILE A 51 -6.48 -12.19 -18.14
CA ILE A 51 -7.00 -13.55 -17.96
C ILE A 51 -8.39 -13.53 -17.32
N PHE A 52 -8.60 -12.73 -16.27
CA PHE A 52 -9.79 -12.85 -15.43
C PHE A 52 -10.81 -11.73 -15.61
N GLU A 53 -10.38 -10.52 -15.95
CA GLU A 53 -11.25 -9.34 -15.87
C GLU A 53 -11.39 -8.55 -17.16
N ARG A 54 -10.80 -9.02 -18.26
CA ARG A 54 -10.87 -8.27 -19.54
C ARG A 54 -12.31 -8.03 -20.00
N ASN A 55 -13.22 -8.95 -19.70
CA ASN A 55 -14.63 -8.83 -20.08
C ASN A 55 -15.40 -7.88 -19.14
N GLN A 56 -14.90 -7.63 -17.95
CA GLN A 56 -15.57 -6.76 -16.97
C GLN A 56 -15.25 -5.29 -17.22
N ALA A 57 -14.00 -4.97 -17.53
CA ALA A 57 -13.57 -3.62 -17.78
C ALA A 57 -12.42 -3.59 -18.77
N GLY A 58 -12.52 -2.77 -19.81
CA GLY A 58 -11.44 -2.57 -20.76
C GLY A 58 -10.40 -1.58 -20.20
N ILE A 59 -9.22 -1.54 -20.86
CA ILE A 59 -8.17 -0.60 -20.46
C ILE A 59 -8.67 0.84 -20.50
N PHE A 60 -9.50 1.19 -21.48
CA PHE A 60 -10.01 2.55 -21.64
C PHE A 60 -10.99 2.95 -20.54
N SER A 61 -11.48 2.02 -19.72
CA SER A 61 -12.32 2.36 -18.57
C SER A 61 -11.58 3.21 -17.53
N LEU A 62 -10.23 3.17 -17.52
CA LEU A 62 -9.44 4.03 -16.66
C LEU A 62 -9.66 5.51 -16.97
N ALA A 63 -9.92 5.84 -18.23
CA ALA A 63 -10.19 7.23 -18.61
C ALA A 63 -11.56 7.71 -18.15
N GLN A 64 -12.45 6.80 -17.73
CA GLN A 64 -13.81 7.10 -17.31
C GLN A 64 -13.98 7.16 -15.81
N VAL A 65 -12.89 7.03 -15.04
CA VAL A 65 -12.92 7.14 -13.58
C VAL A 65 -13.36 8.55 -13.19
N ASP A 66 -14.34 8.65 -12.28
CA ASP A 66 -14.94 9.92 -11.90
C ASP A 66 -13.94 10.91 -11.34
N HIS A 67 -13.15 10.49 -10.39
CA HIS A 67 -12.12 11.33 -9.76
C HIS A 67 -10.75 10.86 -10.23
N LYS A 68 -10.24 11.48 -11.28
CA LYS A 68 -8.98 11.05 -11.91
C LYS A 68 -7.75 11.16 -11.02
N TYR A 69 -7.81 11.98 -9.95
CA TYR A 69 -6.72 12.02 -8.99
C TYR A 69 -6.50 10.66 -8.31
N MET A 70 -7.52 9.81 -8.27
CA MET A 70 -7.40 8.46 -7.72
C MET A 70 -6.48 7.56 -8.55
N LEU A 71 -6.22 7.93 -9.79
CA LEU A 71 -5.27 7.20 -10.65
C LEU A 71 -3.80 7.47 -10.27
N LEU A 72 -3.56 8.40 -9.37
CA LEU A 72 -2.21 8.71 -8.89
C LEU A 72 -1.65 7.66 -7.93
N GLY A 73 -2.41 6.63 -7.62
CA GLY A 73 -1.97 5.56 -6.73
C GLY A 73 -0.62 4.96 -7.11
N GLY A 74 -0.35 4.80 -8.41
CA GLY A 74 0.94 4.29 -8.88
C GLY A 74 2.10 5.22 -8.59
N VAL A 75 1.88 6.54 -8.75
CA VAL A 75 2.88 7.55 -8.42
C VAL A 75 3.16 7.54 -6.91
N ILE A 76 2.11 7.54 -6.12
CA ILE A 76 2.21 7.42 -4.66
C ILE A 76 2.95 6.13 -4.29
N GLY A 77 2.62 5.03 -4.97
CA GLY A 77 3.25 3.74 -4.75
C GLY A 77 4.77 3.76 -4.96
N ALA A 78 5.24 4.50 -5.96
CA ALA A 78 6.68 4.64 -6.19
C ALA A 78 7.37 5.32 -5.00
N PHE A 79 6.77 6.39 -4.46
CA PHE A 79 7.30 7.06 -3.28
C PHE A 79 7.18 6.19 -2.03
N ILE A 80 6.10 5.43 -1.90
CA ILE A 80 5.94 4.47 -0.80
C ILE A 80 7.07 3.45 -0.83
N THR A 81 7.33 2.85 -1.99
CA THR A 81 8.37 1.85 -2.12
C THR A 81 9.73 2.43 -1.71
N TRP A 82 10.05 3.62 -2.20
CA TRP A 82 11.30 4.31 -1.86
C TRP A 82 11.40 4.58 -0.36
N THR A 83 10.35 5.11 0.25
CA THR A 83 10.35 5.44 1.68
C THR A 83 10.41 4.19 2.56
N VAL A 84 9.72 3.12 2.17
CA VAL A 84 9.75 1.85 2.91
C VAL A 84 11.16 1.25 2.86
N ILE A 85 11.78 1.22 1.69
CA ILE A 85 13.14 0.72 1.55
C ILE A 85 14.11 1.53 2.41
N THR A 86 14.00 2.86 2.34
CA THR A 86 14.85 3.76 3.11
C THR A 86 14.67 3.53 4.62
N ALA A 87 13.43 3.40 5.07
CA ALA A 87 13.13 3.17 6.48
C ALA A 87 13.67 1.82 6.95
N MET A 88 13.50 0.77 6.16
CA MET A 88 13.99 -0.56 6.53
C MET A 88 15.51 -0.62 6.55
N ALA A 89 16.17 0.08 5.63
CA ALA A 89 17.61 0.14 5.61
C ALA A 89 18.19 0.88 6.83
N GLY A 90 17.49 1.93 7.29
CA GLY A 90 17.95 2.72 8.43
C GLY A 90 17.57 2.18 9.79
N LEU A 91 16.38 1.61 9.92
CA LEU A 91 15.81 1.21 11.22
C LEU A 91 15.74 -0.30 11.42
N GLY A 92 15.88 -1.07 10.35
CA GLY A 92 15.61 -2.50 10.36
C GLY A 92 14.13 -2.81 10.10
N PRO A 93 13.84 -4.04 9.61
CA PRO A 93 12.47 -4.38 9.18
C PRO A 93 11.42 -4.23 10.27
N ALA A 94 11.68 -4.73 11.47
CA ALA A 94 10.66 -4.74 12.52
C ALA A 94 10.29 -3.34 12.99
N LYS A 95 11.28 -2.48 13.24
CA LYS A 95 11.05 -1.10 13.65
C LYS A 95 10.36 -0.28 12.56
N ALA A 96 10.82 -0.44 11.33
CA ALA A 96 10.24 0.27 10.21
C ALA A 96 8.78 -0.09 10.02
N VAL A 97 8.44 -1.38 10.06
CA VAL A 97 7.06 -1.86 9.91
C VAL A 97 6.19 -1.34 11.05
N LEU A 98 6.69 -1.35 12.27
CA LEU A 98 5.94 -0.84 13.42
C LEU A 98 5.54 0.62 13.21
N LEU A 99 6.48 1.47 12.83
CA LEU A 99 6.21 2.90 12.61
C LEU A 99 5.31 3.12 11.40
N ILE A 100 5.49 2.34 10.34
CA ILE A 100 4.63 2.41 9.15
C ILE A 100 3.19 2.07 9.52
N VAL A 101 2.98 1.01 10.30
CA VAL A 101 1.64 0.57 10.71
C VAL A 101 0.96 1.66 11.56
N ILE A 102 1.69 2.25 12.50
CA ILE A 102 1.13 3.32 13.34
C ILE A 102 0.66 4.48 12.46
N SER A 103 1.50 4.91 11.52
CA SER A 103 1.15 5.99 10.59
C SER A 103 -0.05 5.64 9.73
N GLN A 104 -0.10 4.40 9.21
CA GLN A 104 -1.23 3.93 8.40
C GLN A 104 -2.53 3.96 9.20
N LEU A 105 -2.49 3.50 10.44
CA LEU A 105 -3.68 3.49 11.30
C LEU A 105 -4.20 4.89 11.56
N LEU A 106 -3.29 5.83 11.86
CA LEU A 106 -3.67 7.21 12.12
C LEU A 106 -4.33 7.85 10.90
N ILE A 107 -3.70 7.74 9.75
CA ILE A 107 -4.21 8.37 8.54
C ILE A 107 -5.51 7.72 8.07
N ALA A 108 -5.60 6.39 8.12
CA ALA A 108 -6.82 5.68 7.75
C ALA A 108 -7.99 6.08 8.66
N TYR A 109 -7.72 6.20 9.95
CA TYR A 109 -8.74 6.63 10.91
C TYR A 109 -9.21 8.06 10.64
N LEU A 110 -8.27 8.96 10.34
CA LEU A 110 -8.62 10.35 9.99
C LEU A 110 -9.45 10.41 8.70
N ILE A 111 -9.12 9.60 7.72
CA ILE A 111 -9.89 9.53 6.47
C ILE A 111 -11.33 9.09 6.75
N GLU A 112 -11.51 8.05 7.57
CA GLU A 112 -12.85 7.60 7.95
C GLU A 112 -13.61 8.64 8.77
N LEU A 113 -12.91 9.27 9.70
CA LEU A 113 -13.56 10.24 10.63
C LEU A 113 -14.06 11.45 9.87
N PHE A 114 -13.32 11.93 8.88
CA PHE A 114 -13.71 13.13 8.11
C PHE A 114 -14.38 12.79 6.78
N GLY A 115 -14.46 11.51 6.40
CA GLY A 115 -15.08 11.10 5.15
C GLY A 115 -14.35 11.54 3.91
N TRP A 116 -13.01 11.58 3.96
CA TRP A 116 -12.18 12.02 2.83
C TRP A 116 -12.19 10.99 1.69
N PHE A 117 -11.91 11.47 0.48
CA PHE A 117 -11.74 10.65 -0.73
C PHE A 117 -12.94 9.76 -1.07
N GLY A 118 -14.15 10.17 -0.67
CA GLY A 118 -15.35 9.39 -0.95
C GLY A 118 -15.58 8.23 0.00
N VAL A 119 -14.75 8.09 1.02
CA VAL A 119 -14.93 7.07 2.06
C VAL A 119 -16.14 7.48 2.95
N GLU A 120 -16.97 6.50 3.30
CA GLU A 120 -18.09 6.74 4.19
C GLU A 120 -17.60 7.22 5.55
N LYS A 121 -18.15 8.37 6.01
CA LYS A 121 -17.75 8.95 7.28
C LYS A 121 -18.20 8.06 8.43
N ALA A 122 -17.25 7.71 9.30
CA ALA A 122 -17.52 6.92 10.49
C ALA A 122 -17.53 7.79 11.74
N ASP A 123 -18.30 7.37 12.75
CA ASP A 123 -18.30 8.06 14.03
C ASP A 123 -17.02 7.79 14.80
N PHE A 124 -16.64 8.76 15.67
CA PHE A 124 -15.49 8.61 16.55
C PHE A 124 -15.70 7.40 17.48
N GLN A 125 -14.70 6.54 17.54
CA GLN A 125 -14.74 5.35 18.40
C GLN A 125 -13.49 5.28 19.26
N TRP A 126 -13.70 5.22 20.57
CA TRP A 126 -12.60 5.11 21.52
C TRP A 126 -11.80 3.82 21.33
N THR A 127 -12.43 2.74 20.90
CA THR A 127 -11.74 1.47 20.64
C THR A 127 -10.66 1.61 19.58
N LYS A 128 -10.90 2.38 18.54
CA LYS A 128 -9.91 2.64 17.48
C LYS A 128 -8.75 3.46 18.02
N LEU A 129 -9.05 4.48 18.82
CA LEU A 129 -8.02 5.31 19.44
C LEU A 129 -7.15 4.49 20.37
N VAL A 130 -7.74 3.65 21.20
CA VAL A 130 -7.00 2.76 22.11
C VAL A 130 -6.13 1.79 21.31
N GLY A 131 -6.64 1.25 20.19
CA GLY A 131 -5.86 0.37 19.33
C GLY A 131 -4.62 1.05 18.76
N ILE A 132 -4.73 2.30 18.37
CA ILE A 132 -3.60 3.08 17.87
C ILE A 132 -2.57 3.30 18.97
N VAL A 133 -3.02 3.70 20.16
CA VAL A 133 -2.12 3.96 21.30
C VAL A 133 -1.40 2.68 21.73
N VAL A 134 -2.10 1.56 21.78
CA VAL A 134 -1.51 0.26 22.14
C VAL A 134 -0.47 -0.19 21.11
N SER A 135 -0.65 0.19 19.83
CA SER A 135 0.30 -0.14 18.77
C SER A 135 1.65 0.59 18.93
N VAL A 136 1.67 1.66 19.70
CA VAL A 136 2.90 2.39 19.99
C VAL A 136 3.70 1.66 21.07
#